data_2ab789dbb08799dc8056ac0bc2825996
#
_entry.id   2ab789dbb08799dc8056ac0bc2825996
#
_cell.length_a   1.000
_cell.length_b   1.000
_cell.length_c   1.000
_cell.angle_alpha   90.00
_cell.angle_beta   90.00
_cell.angle_gamma   90.00
#
_symmetry.space_group_name_H-M   'P 1'
#
loop_
_entity.id
_entity.type
_entity.pdbx_description
1 polymer ?
#
loop_
_entity_poly.entity_id
_entity_poly.type
_entity_poly.pdbx_seq_one_letter_code
_entity_poly.pdbx_strand_id
1 'polypeptide(L)'
;HFPDYDSVDWEAAYRKDEAVFHWDRENKVQDMFCANGLFERMHYLMGFEDALCALYEEPEAAEELITAITDTKIKFIKHALKIYKPDVFTFLDDYAHQNGLFMSIDMFREFFKPHLKRIRDAVKEEGVLFKIHCCGNMEALTQEYIDIGVDAIDPVQPMNDVIAMKKLLGGKIGIVGGLDVQNVIDRDGATGDEARAEARRCIDTYAPGGGYT
;
A
#
# COMPACT_ATOMS: atom_id res chain seq x y z
N HIS A 1 -22.01 0.33 -8.95
CA HIS A 1 -22.51 -0.78 -8.14
C HIS A 1 -21.36 -1.33 -7.29
N PHE A 2 -21.47 -1.17 -5.97
CA PHE A 2 -20.46 -1.68 -5.04
C PHE A 2 -20.86 -3.08 -4.53
N PRO A 3 -19.89 -3.95 -4.21
CA PRO A 3 -20.17 -5.26 -3.61
C PRO A 3 -20.88 -5.13 -2.26
N ASP A 4 -21.82 -6.03 -2.00
CA ASP A 4 -22.45 -6.16 -0.69
C ASP A 4 -21.67 -7.16 0.16
N TYR A 5 -20.69 -6.65 0.91
CA TYR A 5 -19.85 -7.47 1.78
C TYR A 5 -20.57 -8.02 3.03
N ASP A 6 -21.71 -7.45 3.38
CA ASP A 6 -22.51 -7.95 4.51
C ASP A 6 -23.22 -9.27 4.17
N SER A 7 -23.46 -9.56 2.87
CA SER A 7 -24.07 -10.79 2.39
C SER A 7 -23.10 -11.94 2.10
N VAL A 8 -21.79 -11.72 2.23
CA VAL A 8 -20.77 -12.73 1.93
C VAL A 8 -20.64 -13.76 3.06
N ASP A 9 -20.63 -15.04 2.71
CA ASP A 9 -20.26 -16.12 3.67
C ASP A 9 -18.74 -16.17 3.84
N TRP A 10 -18.24 -15.30 4.72
CA TRP A 10 -16.81 -15.14 5.01
C TRP A 10 -16.17 -16.41 5.61
N GLU A 11 -16.92 -17.18 6.39
CA GLU A 11 -16.45 -18.45 6.95
C GLU A 11 -16.23 -19.49 5.85
N ALA A 12 -17.13 -19.57 4.88
CA ALA A 12 -16.96 -20.46 3.73
C ALA A 12 -15.80 -20.02 2.85
N ALA A 13 -15.62 -18.70 2.63
CA ALA A 13 -14.48 -18.15 1.90
C ALA A 13 -13.15 -18.53 2.60
N TYR A 14 -13.05 -18.28 3.91
CA TYR A 14 -11.87 -18.60 4.70
C TYR A 14 -11.51 -20.11 4.62
N ARG A 15 -12.48 -21.00 4.82
CA ARG A 15 -12.22 -22.45 4.74
C ARG A 15 -11.70 -22.88 3.38
N LYS A 16 -12.20 -22.28 2.31
CA LYS A 16 -11.74 -22.55 0.95
C LYS A 16 -10.28 -22.11 0.75
N ASP A 17 -9.95 -20.90 1.22
CA ASP A 17 -8.61 -20.36 1.09
C ASP A 17 -7.60 -21.11 1.98
N GLU A 18 -7.96 -21.45 3.21
CA GLU A 18 -7.13 -22.24 4.11
C GLU A 18 -6.78 -23.61 3.53
N ALA A 19 -7.73 -24.25 2.86
CA ALA A 19 -7.50 -25.55 2.19
C ALA A 19 -6.50 -25.46 1.02
N VAL A 20 -6.34 -24.27 0.43
CA VAL A 20 -5.40 -24.03 -0.68
C VAL A 20 -4.04 -23.53 -0.18
N PHE A 21 -4.02 -22.57 0.72
CA PHE A 21 -2.80 -21.86 1.12
C PHE A 21 -2.06 -22.54 2.27
N HIS A 22 -2.71 -23.32 3.12
CA HIS A 22 -2.09 -24.02 4.27
C HIS A 22 -1.21 -23.09 5.12
N TRP A 23 -1.77 -22.00 5.63
CA TRP A 23 -1.02 -20.95 6.33
C TRP A 23 -0.23 -21.45 7.54
N ASP A 24 1.08 -21.22 7.52
CA ASP A 24 2.00 -21.48 8.63
C ASP A 24 2.03 -20.27 9.57
N ARG A 25 1.02 -20.15 10.43
CA ARG A 25 0.87 -19.01 11.35
C ARG A 25 1.86 -19.00 12.52
N GLU A 26 2.49 -20.13 12.78
CA GLU A 26 3.47 -20.25 13.87
C GLU A 26 4.84 -19.69 13.48
N ASN A 27 5.21 -19.80 12.20
CA ASN A 27 6.56 -19.47 11.74
C ASN A 27 6.60 -18.32 10.70
N LYS A 28 5.45 -17.85 10.21
CA LYS A 28 5.36 -16.85 9.14
C LYS A 28 4.37 -15.76 9.47
N VAL A 29 4.78 -14.52 9.19
CA VAL A 29 3.89 -13.36 9.19
C VAL A 29 2.85 -13.53 8.09
N GLN A 30 1.59 -13.30 8.43
CA GLN A 30 0.48 -13.32 7.50
C GLN A 30 0.17 -11.90 7.04
N ASP A 31 0.37 -11.63 5.76
CA ASP A 31 0.07 -10.34 5.15
C ASP A 31 -1.15 -10.47 4.23
N MET A 32 -2.21 -9.72 4.53
CA MET A 32 -3.40 -9.64 3.68
C MET A 32 -3.27 -8.44 2.76
N PHE A 33 -3.30 -8.70 1.45
CA PHE A 33 -3.13 -7.68 0.43
C PHE A 33 -4.48 -7.24 -0.15
N CYS A 34 -4.76 -5.93 -0.10
CA CYS A 34 -5.95 -5.32 -0.67
C CYS A 34 -5.56 -4.38 -1.80
N ALA A 35 -5.70 -4.86 -3.03
CA ALA A 35 -5.43 -4.08 -4.24
C ALA A 35 -6.58 -3.13 -4.61
N ASN A 36 -6.29 -2.25 -5.59
CA ASN A 36 -7.24 -1.27 -6.15
C ASN A 36 -7.80 -0.35 -5.05
N GLY A 37 -6.92 0.48 -4.51
CA GLY A 37 -7.22 1.39 -3.41
C GLY A 37 -8.29 2.44 -3.71
N LEU A 38 -8.01 3.70 -3.49
CA LEU A 38 -8.95 4.81 -3.72
C LEU A 38 -8.78 5.39 -5.11
N PHE A 39 -7.57 5.89 -5.42
CA PHE A 39 -7.26 6.47 -6.72
C PHE A 39 -7.28 5.42 -7.83
N GLU A 40 -6.68 4.25 -7.58
CA GLU A 40 -6.74 3.16 -8.56
C GLU A 40 -8.17 2.74 -8.85
N ARG A 41 -9.02 2.60 -7.83
CA ARG A 41 -10.43 2.26 -8.04
C ARG A 41 -11.17 3.33 -8.81
N MET A 42 -10.89 4.60 -8.53
CA MET A 42 -11.48 5.73 -9.24
C MET A 42 -11.12 5.67 -10.72
N HIS A 43 -9.82 5.56 -11.07
CA HIS A 43 -9.42 5.55 -12.46
C HIS A 43 -9.79 4.25 -13.21
N TYR A 44 -9.95 3.11 -12.54
CA TYR A 44 -10.54 1.91 -13.17
C TYR A 44 -12.02 2.05 -13.51
N LEU A 45 -12.73 2.91 -12.80
CA LEU A 45 -14.16 3.16 -13.08
C LEU A 45 -14.40 4.15 -14.22
N MET A 46 -13.52 5.15 -14.38
CA MET A 46 -13.77 6.26 -15.29
C MET A 46 -12.64 6.57 -16.28
N GLY A 47 -11.48 5.92 -16.16
CA GLY A 47 -10.28 6.23 -16.93
C GLY A 47 -9.28 7.08 -16.16
N PHE A 48 -7.98 6.95 -16.52
CA PHE A 48 -6.90 7.58 -15.76
C PHE A 48 -6.92 9.12 -15.88
N GLU A 49 -7.03 9.63 -17.12
CA GLU A 49 -7.08 11.08 -17.39
C GLU A 49 -8.35 11.69 -16.79
N ASP A 50 -9.51 11.05 -17.01
CA ASP A 50 -10.78 11.53 -16.50
C ASP A 50 -10.81 11.56 -14.96
N ALA A 51 -10.18 10.59 -14.30
CA ALA A 51 -10.04 10.59 -12.84
C ALA A 51 -9.22 11.78 -12.32
N LEU A 52 -8.12 12.12 -12.98
CA LEU A 52 -7.31 13.28 -12.61
C LEU A 52 -8.04 14.59 -12.92
N CYS A 53 -8.71 14.70 -14.07
CA CYS A 53 -9.51 15.88 -14.42
C CYS A 53 -10.66 16.10 -13.44
N ALA A 54 -11.35 15.03 -13.03
CA ALA A 54 -12.48 15.12 -12.11
C ALA A 54 -12.12 15.75 -10.76
N LEU A 55 -10.89 15.56 -10.27
CA LEU A 55 -10.43 16.20 -9.04
C LEU A 55 -10.39 17.74 -9.14
N TYR A 56 -10.30 18.30 -10.37
CA TYR A 56 -10.30 19.74 -10.62
C TYR A 56 -11.67 20.25 -11.09
N GLU A 57 -12.30 19.51 -11.99
CA GLU A 57 -13.49 19.96 -12.70
C GLU A 57 -14.77 19.68 -11.92
N GLU A 58 -14.78 18.58 -11.16
CA GLU A 58 -15.96 18.08 -10.42
C GLU A 58 -15.57 17.62 -8.99
N PRO A 59 -14.94 18.51 -8.18
CA PRO A 59 -14.34 18.11 -6.90
C PRO A 59 -15.36 17.49 -5.92
N GLU A 60 -16.61 17.98 -5.89
CA GLU A 60 -17.67 17.46 -5.02
C GLU A 60 -18.08 16.04 -5.43
N ALA A 61 -18.21 15.77 -6.73
CA ALA A 61 -18.54 14.45 -7.24
C ALA A 61 -17.38 13.45 -7.04
N ALA A 62 -16.13 13.93 -7.20
CA ALA A 62 -14.95 13.15 -6.94
C ALA A 62 -14.86 12.74 -5.45
N GLU A 63 -15.09 13.67 -4.53
CA GLU A 63 -15.15 13.42 -3.09
C GLU A 63 -16.25 12.44 -2.70
N GLU A 64 -17.45 12.58 -3.30
CA GLU A 64 -18.55 11.64 -3.10
C GLU A 64 -18.16 10.22 -3.54
N LEU A 65 -17.53 10.08 -4.71
CA LEU A 65 -17.05 8.80 -5.22
C LEU A 65 -15.98 8.18 -4.32
N ILE A 66 -14.98 8.97 -3.92
CA ILE A 66 -13.89 8.52 -3.04
C ILE A 66 -14.44 8.09 -1.68
N THR A 67 -15.41 8.84 -1.13
CA THR A 67 -16.12 8.48 0.10
C THR A 67 -16.82 7.12 -0.06
N ALA A 68 -17.55 6.90 -1.13
CA ALA A 68 -18.28 5.65 -1.38
C ALA A 68 -17.31 4.45 -1.54
N ILE A 69 -16.17 4.66 -2.22
CA ILE A 69 -15.11 3.64 -2.32
C ILE A 69 -14.54 3.34 -0.92
N THR A 70 -14.23 4.36 -0.14
CA THR A 70 -13.69 4.24 1.22
C THR A 70 -14.63 3.45 2.13
N ASP A 71 -15.90 3.79 2.16
CA ASP A 71 -16.91 3.11 2.97
C ASP A 71 -17.05 1.63 2.60
N THR A 72 -16.98 1.34 1.30
CA THR A 72 -16.98 -0.03 0.78
C THR A 72 -15.73 -0.80 1.21
N LYS A 73 -14.55 -0.18 1.12
CA LYS A 73 -13.29 -0.79 1.58
C LYS A 73 -13.30 -1.04 3.08
N ILE A 74 -13.81 -0.12 3.89
CA ILE A 74 -13.92 -0.29 5.34
C ILE A 74 -14.85 -1.45 5.70
N LYS A 75 -15.96 -1.63 4.99
CA LYS A 75 -16.82 -2.81 5.18
C LYS A 75 -16.09 -4.11 4.88
N PHE A 76 -15.39 -4.19 3.75
CA PHE A 76 -14.54 -5.32 3.41
C PHE A 76 -13.52 -5.61 4.52
N ILE A 77 -12.77 -4.59 4.95
CA ILE A 77 -11.73 -4.70 5.98
C ILE A 77 -12.29 -5.26 7.28
N LYS A 78 -13.40 -4.72 7.77
CA LYS A 78 -14.02 -5.15 9.04
C LYS A 78 -14.45 -6.61 9.02
N HIS A 79 -14.97 -7.11 7.91
CA HIS A 79 -15.31 -8.52 7.78
C HIS A 79 -14.07 -9.41 7.61
N ALA A 80 -13.19 -9.05 6.68
CA ALA A 80 -12.03 -9.84 6.34
C ALA A 80 -11.07 -10.01 7.53
N LEU A 81 -10.74 -8.93 8.22
CA LEU A 81 -9.78 -9.00 9.32
C LEU A 81 -10.28 -9.82 10.51
N LYS A 82 -11.58 -9.81 10.80
CA LYS A 82 -12.17 -10.66 11.86
C LYS A 82 -12.02 -12.15 11.59
N ILE A 83 -12.09 -12.54 10.34
CA ILE A 83 -12.07 -13.96 9.93
C ILE A 83 -10.63 -14.42 9.65
N TYR A 84 -9.91 -13.67 8.82
CA TYR A 84 -8.56 -14.02 8.38
C TYR A 84 -7.47 -13.74 9.43
N LYS A 85 -7.66 -12.75 10.29
CA LYS A 85 -6.75 -12.34 11.37
C LYS A 85 -5.28 -12.28 10.93
N PRO A 86 -4.96 -11.49 9.89
CA PRO A 86 -3.58 -11.33 9.46
C PRO A 86 -2.78 -10.51 10.49
N ASP A 87 -1.45 -10.61 10.43
CA ASP A 87 -0.57 -9.77 11.23
C ASP A 87 -0.42 -8.38 10.61
N VAL A 88 -0.45 -8.32 9.27
CA VAL A 88 -0.29 -7.12 8.46
C VAL A 88 -1.42 -7.03 7.43
N PHE A 89 -1.92 -5.84 7.22
CA PHE A 89 -2.84 -5.52 6.12
C PHE A 89 -2.16 -4.52 5.19
N THR A 90 -1.90 -4.95 3.96
CA THR A 90 -1.32 -4.11 2.92
C THR A 90 -2.40 -3.51 2.05
N PHE A 91 -2.50 -2.17 2.07
CA PHE A 91 -3.40 -1.41 1.23
C PHE A 91 -2.64 -0.84 0.04
N LEU A 92 -2.97 -1.30 -1.16
CA LEU A 92 -2.32 -0.86 -2.39
C LEU A 92 -3.12 0.26 -3.05
N ASP A 93 -2.44 1.38 -3.29
CA ASP A 93 -2.96 2.50 -4.06
C ASP A 93 -1.81 3.34 -4.63
N ASP A 94 -1.63 3.30 -5.94
CA ASP A 94 -0.52 3.98 -6.60
C ASP A 94 -0.86 5.45 -6.88
N TYR A 95 -0.17 6.36 -6.20
CA TYR A 95 -0.27 7.81 -6.37
C TYR A 95 0.90 8.42 -7.14
N ALA A 96 1.90 7.59 -7.49
CA ALA A 96 3.15 8.04 -8.06
C ALA A 96 3.56 7.23 -9.29
N HIS A 97 4.43 7.83 -10.09
CA HIS A 97 5.14 7.21 -11.19
C HIS A 97 6.64 7.43 -11.01
N GLN A 98 7.46 7.04 -11.99
CA GLN A 98 8.91 7.06 -11.88
C GLN A 98 9.50 8.44 -11.52
N ASN A 99 8.85 9.54 -11.93
CA ASN A 99 9.37 10.90 -11.76
C ASN A 99 8.68 11.73 -10.66
N GLY A 100 7.70 11.18 -9.97
CA GLY A 100 6.95 11.89 -8.92
C GLY A 100 5.48 11.48 -8.84
N LEU A 101 4.66 12.32 -8.24
CA LEU A 101 3.23 12.04 -8.06
C LEU A 101 2.43 12.30 -9.35
N PHE A 102 1.31 11.60 -9.50
CA PHE A 102 0.32 11.86 -10.56
C PHE A 102 -0.43 13.16 -10.36
N MET A 103 -0.51 13.66 -9.12
CA MET A 103 -1.23 14.86 -8.72
C MET A 103 -0.38 15.71 -7.78
N SER A 104 -0.80 16.94 -7.49
CA SER A 104 -0.13 17.76 -6.50
C SER A 104 -0.27 17.18 -5.09
N ILE A 105 0.69 17.48 -4.22
CA ILE A 105 0.62 17.05 -2.81
C ILE A 105 -0.61 17.62 -2.09
N ASP A 106 -1.06 18.82 -2.49
CA ASP A 106 -2.23 19.44 -1.89
C ASP A 106 -3.52 18.71 -2.29
N MET A 107 -3.61 18.23 -3.55
CA MET A 107 -4.73 17.36 -3.96
C MET A 107 -4.72 16.02 -3.21
N PHE A 108 -3.56 15.41 -3.03
CA PHE A 108 -3.46 14.19 -2.21
C PHE A 108 -3.94 14.45 -0.77
N ARG A 109 -3.55 15.57 -0.18
CA ARG A 109 -3.97 15.96 1.18
C ARG A 109 -5.47 16.21 1.28
N GLU A 110 -6.05 16.81 0.26
CA GLU A 110 -7.48 17.12 0.20
C GLU A 110 -8.33 15.87 -0.01
N PHE A 111 -8.06 15.12 -1.07
CA PHE A 111 -8.94 14.04 -1.53
C PHE A 111 -8.61 12.66 -0.98
N PHE A 112 -7.35 12.33 -0.68
CA PHE A 112 -6.97 10.95 -0.35
C PHE A 112 -6.50 10.75 1.09
N LYS A 113 -5.71 11.68 1.64
CA LYS A 113 -5.17 11.55 2.99
C LYS A 113 -6.24 11.33 4.08
N PRO A 114 -7.38 12.05 4.11
CA PRO A 114 -8.43 11.82 5.11
C PRO A 114 -9.03 10.41 5.02
N HIS A 115 -9.23 9.92 3.82
CA HIS A 115 -9.79 8.61 3.55
C HIS A 115 -8.82 7.48 3.90
N LEU A 116 -7.52 7.62 3.56
CA LEU A 116 -6.48 6.69 3.97
C LEU A 116 -6.40 6.59 5.50
N LYS A 117 -6.57 7.70 6.19
CA LYS A 117 -6.60 7.71 7.66
C LYS A 117 -7.80 6.91 8.20
N ARG A 118 -8.99 7.05 7.60
CA ARG A 118 -10.17 6.25 7.96
C ARG A 118 -9.94 4.75 7.75
N ILE A 119 -9.31 4.38 6.63
CA ILE A 119 -8.96 2.98 6.32
C ILE A 119 -7.96 2.46 7.35
N ARG A 120 -6.88 3.22 7.63
CA ARG A 120 -5.90 2.86 8.65
C ARG A 120 -6.55 2.68 10.02
N ASP A 121 -7.44 3.58 10.42
CA ASP A 121 -8.15 3.48 11.70
C ASP A 121 -8.97 2.18 11.77
N ALA A 122 -9.68 1.82 10.71
CA ALA A 122 -10.44 0.56 10.65
C ALA A 122 -9.56 -0.69 10.75
N VAL A 123 -8.34 -0.66 10.20
CA VAL A 123 -7.37 -1.76 10.34
C VAL A 123 -6.81 -1.81 11.76
N LYS A 124 -6.48 -0.67 12.33
CA LYS A 124 -5.91 -0.58 13.70
C LYS A 124 -6.93 -0.96 14.78
N GLU A 125 -8.22 -0.73 14.58
CA GLU A 125 -9.30 -1.20 15.46
C GLU A 125 -9.30 -2.72 15.65
N GLU A 126 -8.86 -3.48 14.64
CA GLU A 126 -8.74 -4.94 14.70
C GLU A 126 -7.36 -5.41 15.21
N GLY A 127 -6.47 -4.49 15.63
CA GLY A 127 -5.15 -4.80 16.15
C GLY A 127 -4.11 -5.21 15.11
N VAL A 128 -4.38 -4.98 13.83
CA VAL A 128 -3.54 -5.37 12.69
C VAL A 128 -2.59 -4.23 12.31
N LEU A 129 -1.37 -4.55 11.86
CA LEU A 129 -0.45 -3.56 11.33
C LEU A 129 -0.92 -3.08 9.95
N PHE A 130 -0.85 -1.76 9.72
CA PHE A 130 -1.24 -1.13 8.46
C PHE A 130 -0.02 -0.80 7.61
N LYS A 131 0.12 -1.47 6.49
CA LYS A 131 1.15 -1.22 5.49
C LYS A 131 0.52 -0.58 4.25
N ILE A 132 1.13 0.49 3.75
CA ILE A 132 0.71 1.11 2.49
C ILE A 132 1.65 0.70 1.36
N HIS A 133 1.06 0.31 0.23
CA HIS A 133 1.79 0.01 -0.99
C HIS A 133 1.53 1.12 -2.00
N CYS A 134 2.62 1.71 -2.50
CA CYS A 134 2.58 2.71 -3.58
C CYS A 134 3.84 2.58 -4.42
N CYS A 135 3.69 2.23 -5.70
CA CYS A 135 4.81 2.22 -6.65
C CYS A 135 5.25 3.63 -7.04
N GLY A 136 6.49 3.74 -7.55
CA GLY A 136 7.03 4.99 -8.09
C GLY A 136 7.82 5.84 -7.10
N ASN A 137 8.05 7.10 -7.49
CA ASN A 137 8.72 8.08 -6.64
C ASN A 137 7.71 8.74 -5.71
N MET A 138 7.64 8.21 -4.49
CA MET A 138 6.71 8.63 -3.45
C MET A 138 7.36 9.46 -2.33
N GLU A 139 8.57 9.99 -2.54
CA GLU A 139 9.28 10.76 -1.51
C GLU A 139 8.42 11.86 -0.89
N ALA A 140 7.65 12.57 -1.74
CA ALA A 140 6.76 13.65 -1.32
C ALA A 140 5.64 13.17 -0.37
N LEU A 141 5.28 11.88 -0.39
CA LEU A 141 4.26 11.28 0.47
C LEU A 141 4.83 10.83 1.83
N THR A 142 6.14 10.82 2.04
CA THR A 142 6.75 10.28 3.26
C THR A 142 6.21 10.95 4.51
N GLN A 143 6.11 12.29 4.54
CA GLN A 143 5.55 13.01 5.68
C GLN A 143 4.05 12.73 5.84
N GLU A 144 3.32 12.58 4.75
CA GLU A 144 1.89 12.29 4.79
C GLU A 144 1.62 10.90 5.38
N TYR A 145 2.46 9.91 5.07
CA TYR A 145 2.37 8.58 5.64
C TYR A 145 2.70 8.56 7.15
N ILE A 146 3.65 9.40 7.60
CA ILE A 146 3.91 9.63 9.03
C ILE A 146 2.64 10.19 9.70
N ASP A 147 2.03 11.20 9.12
CA ASP A 147 0.84 11.87 9.67
C ASP A 147 -0.39 10.97 9.67
N ILE A 148 -0.53 10.10 8.66
CA ILE A 148 -1.57 9.06 8.63
C ILE A 148 -1.31 8.05 9.74
N GLY A 149 -0.05 7.74 10.06
CA GLY A 149 0.37 6.76 11.05
C GLY A 149 0.38 5.34 10.52
N VAL A 150 0.96 5.15 9.33
CA VAL A 150 1.21 3.81 8.77
C VAL A 150 2.30 3.10 9.57
N ASP A 151 2.30 1.77 9.59
CA ASP A 151 3.34 0.97 10.26
C ASP A 151 4.48 0.59 9.30
N ALA A 152 4.23 0.51 7.99
CA ALA A 152 5.24 0.26 6.97
C ALA A 152 4.86 0.83 5.60
N ILE A 153 5.87 1.02 4.75
CA ILE A 153 5.75 1.51 3.37
C ILE A 153 6.38 0.46 2.42
N ASP A 154 5.69 0.13 1.34
CA ASP A 154 6.02 -0.91 0.38
C ASP A 154 5.59 -0.49 -1.05
N PRO A 155 6.36 -0.76 -2.11
CA PRO A 155 7.80 -0.93 -2.10
C PRO A 155 8.50 0.43 -2.16
N VAL A 156 9.56 0.62 -1.43
CA VAL A 156 10.40 1.80 -1.63
C VAL A 156 11.37 1.51 -2.76
N GLN A 157 11.01 1.89 -3.98
CA GLN A 157 11.80 1.62 -5.20
C GLN A 157 13.03 2.54 -5.31
N PRO A 158 14.08 2.15 -6.07
CA PRO A 158 15.38 2.85 -6.13
C PRO A 158 15.35 4.29 -6.65
N MET A 159 14.27 4.72 -7.32
CA MET A 159 14.12 6.13 -7.71
C MET A 159 13.86 7.06 -6.52
N ASN A 160 13.58 6.51 -5.35
CA ASN A 160 13.44 7.25 -4.09
C ASN A 160 14.79 7.34 -3.37
N ASP A 161 15.03 8.45 -2.65
CA ASP A 161 16.13 8.50 -1.68
C ASP A 161 15.75 7.72 -0.41
N VAL A 162 15.93 6.40 -0.47
CA VAL A 162 15.59 5.47 0.62
C VAL A 162 16.27 5.84 1.93
N ILE A 163 17.50 6.38 1.89
CA ILE A 163 18.24 6.79 3.08
C ILE A 163 17.62 8.02 3.72
N ALA A 164 17.29 9.03 2.91
CA ALA A 164 16.60 10.23 3.40
C ALA A 164 15.21 9.89 3.96
N MET A 165 14.44 9.05 3.26
CA MET A 165 13.15 8.56 3.74
C MET A 165 13.30 7.84 5.08
N LYS A 166 14.23 6.88 5.18
CA LYS A 166 14.48 6.14 6.43
C LYS A 166 14.84 7.06 7.60
N LYS A 167 15.65 8.09 7.35
CA LYS A 167 15.99 9.09 8.35
C LYS A 167 14.75 9.88 8.82
N LEU A 168 13.88 10.27 7.89
CA LEU A 168 12.64 11.00 8.20
C LEU A 168 11.66 10.12 8.99
N LEU A 169 11.52 8.85 8.61
CA LEU A 169 10.65 7.88 9.27
C LEU A 169 11.12 7.54 10.71
N GLY A 170 12.39 7.81 11.04
CA GLY A 170 12.93 7.74 12.40
C GLY A 170 12.88 6.36 13.06
N GLY A 171 12.85 5.28 12.27
CA GLY A 171 12.76 3.90 12.76
C GLY A 171 11.39 3.50 13.31
N LYS A 172 10.38 4.37 13.21
CA LYS A 172 9.00 4.11 13.68
C LYS A 172 8.14 3.44 12.62
N ILE A 173 8.48 3.63 11.35
CA ILE A 173 7.78 3.08 10.19
C ILE A 173 8.76 2.19 9.43
N GLY A 174 8.34 0.97 9.13
CA GLY A 174 9.14 0.01 8.37
C GLY A 174 9.23 0.38 6.89
N ILE A 175 10.36 0.02 6.28
CA ILE A 175 10.59 0.14 4.84
C ILE A 175 10.73 -1.25 4.25
N VAL A 176 9.97 -1.51 3.18
CA VAL A 176 10.05 -2.75 2.39
C VAL A 176 10.54 -2.41 0.99
N GLY A 177 11.53 -3.15 0.46
CA GLY A 177 11.98 -2.99 -0.92
C GLY A 177 13.40 -2.45 -1.07
N GLY A 178 13.61 -1.45 -1.92
CA GLY A 178 14.93 -0.87 -2.22
C GLY A 178 15.74 -1.62 -3.26
N LEU A 179 15.25 -2.78 -3.72
CA LEU A 179 15.90 -3.58 -4.78
C LEU A 179 15.75 -2.89 -6.14
N ASP A 180 16.86 -2.77 -6.87
CA ASP A 180 16.83 -2.31 -8.26
C ASP A 180 16.43 -3.45 -9.20
N VAL A 181 15.14 -3.68 -9.27
CA VAL A 181 14.56 -4.72 -10.12
C VAL A 181 14.79 -4.38 -11.59
N GLN A 182 14.56 -3.15 -12.01
CA GLN A 182 14.58 -2.73 -13.41
C GLN A 182 15.97 -2.77 -14.04
N ASN A 183 16.99 -2.26 -13.33
CA ASN A 183 18.33 -2.10 -13.91
C ASN A 183 19.29 -3.23 -13.54
N VAL A 184 19.00 -4.00 -12.49
CA VAL A 184 19.90 -5.06 -12.00
C VAL A 184 19.29 -6.45 -12.12
N ILE A 185 18.07 -6.65 -11.59
CA ILE A 185 17.53 -8.01 -11.41
C ILE A 185 16.81 -8.52 -12.66
N ASP A 186 15.99 -7.68 -13.31
CA ASP A 186 15.10 -8.06 -14.43
C ASP A 186 15.59 -7.55 -15.79
N ARG A 187 16.83 -7.04 -15.87
CA ARG A 187 17.42 -6.65 -17.14
C ARG A 187 17.83 -7.87 -17.98
N ASP A 188 17.87 -7.69 -19.28
CA ASP A 188 18.36 -8.71 -20.20
C ASP A 188 19.77 -9.17 -19.83
N GLY A 189 19.96 -10.49 -19.67
CA GLY A 189 21.23 -11.10 -19.30
C GLY A 189 21.60 -10.99 -17.82
N ALA A 190 20.69 -10.55 -16.96
CA ALA A 190 20.91 -10.53 -15.51
C ALA A 190 21.23 -11.94 -14.97
N THR A 191 22.11 -12.01 -14.01
CA THR A 191 22.57 -13.27 -13.40
C THR A 191 22.07 -13.38 -11.95
N GLY A 192 21.99 -14.63 -11.45
CA GLY A 192 21.68 -14.86 -10.04
C GLY A 192 22.72 -14.28 -9.08
N ASP A 193 23.98 -14.09 -9.52
CA ASP A 193 25.02 -13.48 -8.69
C ASP A 193 24.81 -11.97 -8.56
N GLU A 194 24.41 -11.29 -9.63
CA GLU A 194 24.02 -9.88 -9.58
C GLU A 194 22.82 -9.65 -8.70
N ALA A 195 21.78 -10.48 -8.80
CA ALA A 195 20.62 -10.42 -7.92
C ALA A 195 21.01 -10.59 -6.44
N ARG A 196 21.90 -11.55 -6.13
CA ARG A 196 22.41 -11.73 -4.77
C ARG A 196 23.26 -10.55 -4.29
N ALA A 197 24.07 -9.96 -5.18
CA ALA A 197 24.86 -8.78 -4.85
C ALA A 197 23.98 -7.58 -4.54
N GLU A 198 22.92 -7.38 -5.32
CA GLU A 198 21.94 -6.32 -5.11
C GLU A 198 21.19 -6.49 -3.78
N ALA A 199 20.74 -7.70 -3.47
CA ALA A 199 20.11 -7.99 -2.18
C ALA A 199 21.05 -7.69 -1.00
N ARG A 200 22.33 -8.06 -1.10
CA ARG A 200 23.33 -7.72 -0.07
C ARG A 200 23.53 -6.20 0.04
N ARG A 201 23.66 -5.51 -1.08
CA ARG A 201 23.75 -4.04 -1.12
C ARG A 201 22.59 -3.40 -0.34
N CYS A 202 21.36 -3.83 -0.60
CA CYS A 202 20.20 -3.32 0.09
C CYS A 202 20.25 -3.60 1.59
N ILE A 203 20.57 -4.82 1.98
CA ILE A 203 20.69 -5.21 3.40
C ILE A 203 21.78 -4.36 4.08
N ASP A 204 22.98 -4.29 3.51
CA ASP A 204 24.11 -3.55 4.10
C ASP A 204 23.83 -2.04 4.20
N THR A 205 23.05 -1.50 3.25
CA THR A 205 22.74 -0.07 3.18
C THR A 205 21.53 0.31 4.03
N TYR A 206 20.46 -0.49 3.98
CA TYR A 206 19.17 -0.10 4.54
C TYR A 206 18.81 -0.81 5.85
N ALA A 207 19.39 -1.96 6.17
CA ALA A 207 19.08 -2.67 7.41
C ALA A 207 19.71 -2.09 8.69
N PRO A 208 20.88 -1.40 8.69
CA PRO A 208 21.46 -0.85 9.91
C PRO A 208 20.46 0.02 10.68
N GLY A 209 20.32 -0.26 11.98
CA GLY A 209 19.36 0.43 12.86
C GLY A 209 17.94 -0.15 12.84
N GLY A 210 17.69 -1.21 12.07
CA GLY A 210 16.36 -1.86 11.97
C GLY A 210 15.36 -1.13 11.07
N GLY A 211 14.08 -1.58 11.09
CA GLY A 211 13.00 -0.96 10.31
C GLY A 211 13.12 -1.16 8.80
N TYR A 212 13.81 -2.23 8.35
CA TYR A 212 13.95 -2.60 6.96
C TYR A 212 13.64 -4.08 6.75
N THR A 213 12.94 -4.38 5.68
CA THR A 213 12.57 -5.73 5.24
C THR A 213 12.71 -5.86 3.73
#